data_5c3e7684bc796425061ee56d19bcf64a
#
_entry.id   5c3e7684bc796425061ee56d19bcf64a
#
_cell.length_a   1.000
_cell.length_b   1.000
_cell.length_c   1.000
_cell.angle_alpha   90.00
_cell.angle_beta   90.00
_cell.angle_gamma   90.00
#
_symmetry.space_group_name_H-M   'P 1'
#
loop_
_entity.id
_entity.type
_entity.pdbx_description
1 polymer ?
#
loop_
_entity_poly.entity_id
_entity_poly.type
_entity_poly.pdbx_seq_one_letter_code
_entity_poly.pdbx_strand_id
1 'polypeptide(L)'
;MKIMFLNGGLANQMFQYTFYRYGQLMNPGEDWYMDDSFFFVNNVHNGYELNRVFGLRPNLLSEYFDEDVWEYMIGLKKEGKSIPQILLENDVDIRMISEYDNWRQWNPFEGRLDQLDGAFEEWMAGIEGDIYYNGYSITYNYFKKIESVIRSEFLFPEITDEKNREYLKEIEDTESCSMHIRRGDFVEMGFAADDEVYASFLDTMMIRNKNITLFLFSDDIPYCMEHKKEMGLDRPEKVVFVEGNGGEGAWKDMYLMSRCKNMIVGNSSFSYMSSILNRTDGIIISPVR
;
A
#
# COMPACT_ATOMS: atom_id res chain seq x y z
N MET A 1 21.63 5.93 12.74
CA MET A 1 20.75 4.91 12.10
C MET A 1 19.43 5.55 11.66
N LYS A 2 18.76 4.98 10.67
CA LYS A 2 17.42 5.39 10.21
C LYS A 2 16.47 4.22 10.40
N ILE A 3 15.35 4.45 11.05
CA ILE A 3 14.37 3.39 11.33
C ILE A 3 13.04 3.80 10.71
N MET A 4 12.48 2.94 9.85
CA MET A 4 11.12 3.09 9.32
C MET A 4 10.17 2.17 10.08
N PHE A 5 9.11 2.72 10.69
CA PHE A 5 8.07 1.93 11.32
C PHE A 5 7.30 1.12 10.28
N LEU A 6 7.17 -0.17 10.52
CA LEU A 6 6.51 -1.12 9.63
C LEU A 6 5.20 -1.59 10.27
N ASN A 7 4.06 -1.30 9.61
CA ASN A 7 2.74 -1.64 10.14
C ASN A 7 1.67 -1.75 9.04
N GLY A 8 0.46 -2.13 9.43
CA GLY A 8 -0.68 -2.22 8.53
C GLY A 8 -0.62 -3.42 7.57
N GLY A 9 -1.50 -3.43 6.57
CA GLY A 9 -1.57 -4.49 5.56
C GLY A 9 -0.53 -4.33 4.45
N LEU A 10 -0.52 -5.29 3.52
CA LEU A 10 0.49 -5.44 2.45
C LEU A 10 0.84 -4.12 1.75
N ALA A 11 -0.15 -3.37 1.28
CA ALA A 11 0.11 -2.13 0.55
C ALA A 11 0.82 -1.07 1.39
N ASN A 12 0.44 -0.93 2.66
CA ASN A 12 1.11 -0.01 3.58
C ASN A 12 2.57 -0.43 3.79
N GLN A 13 2.80 -1.72 4.02
CA GLN A 13 4.16 -2.28 4.14
C GLN A 13 4.98 -2.04 2.86
N MET A 14 4.37 -2.12 1.68
CA MET A 14 5.04 -1.83 0.40
C MET A 14 5.43 -0.35 0.27
N PHE A 15 4.58 0.59 0.69
CA PHE A 15 4.93 2.01 0.70
C PHE A 15 6.07 2.31 1.68
N GLN A 16 5.98 1.79 2.90
CA GLN A 16 7.02 1.92 3.92
C GLN A 16 8.36 1.31 3.46
N TYR A 17 8.29 0.14 2.83
CA TYR A 17 9.47 -0.48 2.21
C TYR A 17 10.06 0.36 1.08
N THR A 18 9.23 0.96 0.25
CA THR A 18 9.71 1.83 -0.84
C THR A 18 10.46 3.04 -0.29
N PHE A 19 9.98 3.67 0.78
CA PHE A 19 10.71 4.74 1.46
C PHE A 19 12.02 4.26 2.07
N TYR A 20 12.02 3.14 2.78
CA TYR A 20 13.23 2.51 3.32
C TYR A 20 14.27 2.25 2.22
N ARG A 21 13.87 1.66 1.08
CA ARG A 21 14.77 1.40 -0.06
C ARG A 21 15.28 2.69 -0.70
N TYR A 22 14.41 3.68 -0.82
CA TYR A 22 14.80 5.00 -1.30
C TYR A 22 15.88 5.61 -0.41
N GLY A 23 15.68 5.58 0.90
CA GLY A 23 16.66 6.07 1.86
C GLY A 23 18.02 5.37 1.76
N GLN A 24 18.03 4.04 1.67
CA GLN A 24 19.25 3.26 1.48
C GLN A 24 20.00 3.62 0.20
N LEU A 25 19.28 3.83 -0.91
CA LEU A 25 19.90 4.15 -2.19
C LEU A 25 20.43 5.58 -2.26
N MET A 26 19.73 6.52 -1.62
CA MET A 26 20.15 7.92 -1.61
C MET A 26 21.27 8.19 -0.61
N ASN A 27 21.34 7.40 0.48
CA ASN A 27 22.34 7.57 1.56
C ASN A 27 23.01 6.22 1.88
N PRO A 28 23.88 5.72 1.00
CA PRO A 28 24.49 4.39 1.18
C PRO A 28 25.47 4.29 2.36
N GLY A 29 25.79 5.40 3.01
CA GLY A 29 26.61 5.45 4.23
C GLY A 29 25.81 5.39 5.53
N GLU A 30 24.48 5.36 5.45
CA GLU A 30 23.60 5.31 6.62
C GLU A 30 23.02 3.91 6.80
N ASP A 31 22.93 3.47 8.04
CA ASP A 31 22.27 2.20 8.38
C ASP A 31 20.77 2.40 8.46
N TRP A 32 20.03 1.68 7.61
CA TRP A 32 18.58 1.70 7.55
C TRP A 32 17.99 0.39 8.06
N TYR A 33 16.96 0.51 8.91
CA TYR A 33 16.21 -0.60 9.48
C TYR A 33 14.71 -0.40 9.31
N MET A 34 13.95 -1.49 9.37
CA MET A 34 12.49 -1.46 9.49
C MET A 34 12.09 -2.00 10.88
N ASP A 35 11.31 -1.22 11.61
CA ASP A 35 10.76 -1.63 12.91
C ASP A 35 9.52 -2.51 12.72
N ASP A 36 9.67 -3.80 12.84
CA ASP A 36 8.64 -4.82 12.71
C ASP A 36 7.92 -5.14 14.03
N SER A 37 8.18 -4.40 15.08
CA SER A 37 7.62 -4.61 16.44
C SER A 37 6.09 -4.60 16.47
N PHE A 38 5.44 -3.95 15.50
CA PHE A 38 3.99 -3.94 15.37
C PHE A 38 3.40 -5.36 15.31
N PHE A 39 4.02 -6.26 14.57
CA PHE A 39 3.54 -7.61 14.33
C PHE A 39 3.76 -8.56 15.51
N PHE A 40 4.56 -8.17 16.51
CA PHE A 40 4.74 -8.91 17.76
C PHE A 40 3.68 -8.59 18.82
N VAL A 41 2.96 -7.47 18.65
CA VAL A 41 1.95 -7.00 19.62
C VAL A 41 0.54 -6.92 19.04
N ASN A 42 0.39 -6.94 17.73
CA ASN A 42 -0.89 -6.83 17.04
C ASN A 42 -1.10 -8.01 16.10
N ASN A 43 -2.27 -8.62 16.18
CA ASN A 43 -2.70 -9.67 15.26
C ASN A 43 -3.81 -9.13 14.33
N VAL A 44 -3.42 -8.17 13.48
CA VAL A 44 -4.32 -7.52 12.51
C VAL A 44 -3.83 -7.76 11.10
N HIS A 45 -4.72 -7.69 10.12
CA HIS A 45 -4.43 -8.04 8.74
C HIS A 45 -3.85 -9.46 8.62
N ASN A 46 -2.81 -9.66 7.80
CA ASN A 46 -2.14 -10.95 7.61
C ASN A 46 -0.72 -10.96 8.22
N GLY A 47 -0.45 -10.07 9.19
CA GLY A 47 0.88 -9.94 9.79
C GLY A 47 1.91 -9.31 8.84
N TYR A 48 3.19 -9.72 8.98
CA TYR A 48 4.29 -9.27 8.14
C TYR A 48 4.28 -10.00 6.79
N GLU A 49 4.05 -9.27 5.71
CA GLU A 49 3.76 -9.84 4.39
C GLU A 49 4.89 -9.71 3.36
N LEU A 50 5.83 -8.76 3.50
CA LEU A 50 6.86 -8.51 2.48
C LEU A 50 7.72 -9.74 2.19
N ASN A 51 8.11 -10.48 3.21
CA ASN A 51 8.85 -11.73 3.01
C ASN A 51 7.95 -12.83 2.45
N ARG A 52 6.74 -12.98 3.00
CA ARG A 52 5.79 -14.02 2.59
C ARG A 52 5.37 -13.87 1.12
N VAL A 53 5.11 -12.64 0.67
CA VAL A 53 4.61 -12.39 -0.69
C VAL A 53 5.75 -12.24 -1.70
N PHE A 54 6.79 -11.49 -1.37
CA PHE A 54 7.84 -11.11 -2.32
C PHE A 54 9.20 -11.74 -2.04
N GLY A 55 9.34 -12.49 -0.93
CA GLY A 55 10.64 -13.03 -0.50
C GLY A 55 11.63 -11.96 -0.04
N LEU A 56 11.16 -10.74 0.23
CA LEU A 56 12.01 -9.62 0.65
C LEU A 56 12.47 -9.78 2.10
N ARG A 57 13.74 -9.42 2.32
CA ARG A 57 14.40 -9.45 3.63
C ARG A 57 15.07 -8.11 3.91
N PRO A 58 14.30 -7.08 4.29
CA PRO A 58 14.89 -5.83 4.76
C PRO A 58 15.64 -6.06 6.07
N ASN A 59 16.50 -5.13 6.46
CA ASN A 59 17.12 -5.16 7.78
C ASN A 59 16.02 -4.90 8.83
N LEU A 60 15.57 -5.93 9.52
CA LEU A 60 14.57 -5.81 10.56
C LEU A 60 15.19 -5.40 11.89
N LEU A 61 14.48 -4.59 12.66
CA LEU A 61 14.94 -4.16 13.98
C LEU A 61 14.96 -5.35 14.97
N SER A 62 14.02 -6.31 14.79
CA SER A 62 14.02 -7.56 15.55
C SER A 62 15.25 -8.44 15.31
N GLU A 63 15.94 -8.30 14.17
CA GLU A 63 17.18 -9.02 13.86
C GLU A 63 18.43 -8.24 14.22
N TYR A 64 18.30 -6.94 14.57
CA TYR A 64 19.39 -6.09 14.99
C TYR A 64 19.75 -6.28 16.46
N PHE A 65 18.75 -6.46 17.34
CA PHE A 65 18.95 -6.67 18.75
C PHE A 65 19.08 -8.17 19.08
N ASP A 66 19.85 -8.46 20.14
CA ASP A 66 19.85 -9.80 20.72
C ASP A 66 18.43 -10.19 21.17
N GLU A 67 18.10 -11.47 21.11
CA GLU A 67 16.75 -12.01 21.38
C GLU A 67 16.20 -11.54 22.74
N ASP A 68 17.01 -11.63 23.82
CA ASP A 68 16.63 -11.20 25.17
C ASP A 68 16.27 -9.70 25.21
N VAL A 69 17.04 -8.88 24.50
CA VAL A 69 16.83 -7.43 24.44
C VAL A 69 15.55 -7.12 23.66
N TRP A 70 15.36 -7.80 22.55
CA TRP A 70 14.15 -7.62 21.75
C TRP A 70 12.89 -8.05 22.50
N GLU A 71 12.92 -9.22 23.18
CA GLU A 71 11.79 -9.68 24.01
C GLU A 71 11.45 -8.67 25.12
N TYR A 72 12.46 -8.10 25.78
CA TYR A 72 12.26 -7.06 26.77
C TYR A 72 11.62 -5.80 26.17
N MET A 73 12.09 -5.34 25.01
CA MET A 73 11.50 -4.19 24.30
C MET A 73 10.04 -4.44 23.89
N ILE A 74 9.72 -5.64 23.41
CA ILE A 74 8.36 -6.04 23.08
C ILE A 74 7.47 -6.11 24.34
N GLY A 75 8.02 -6.53 25.47
CA GLY A 75 7.34 -6.46 26.78
C GLY A 75 6.91 -5.03 27.11
N LEU A 76 7.84 -4.07 27.04
CA LEU A 76 7.55 -2.66 27.28
C LEU A 76 6.55 -2.09 26.25
N LYS A 77 6.63 -2.54 25.00
CA LYS A 77 5.67 -2.12 23.97
C LYS A 77 4.25 -2.61 24.25
N LYS A 78 4.09 -3.82 24.79
CA LYS A 78 2.79 -4.34 25.28
C LYS A 78 2.24 -3.52 26.44
N GLU A 79 3.10 -2.88 27.23
CA GLU A 79 2.73 -1.93 28.29
C GLU A 79 2.41 -0.52 27.78
N GLY A 80 2.51 -0.27 26.47
CA GLY A 80 2.14 0.98 25.82
C GLY A 80 3.30 1.92 25.44
N LYS A 81 4.56 1.50 25.63
CA LYS A 81 5.71 2.29 25.17
C LYS A 81 5.95 2.10 23.66
N SER A 82 6.35 3.17 22.99
CA SER A 82 6.83 3.07 21.61
C SER A 82 8.33 2.71 21.54
N ILE A 83 8.75 2.11 20.43
CA ILE A 83 10.18 1.78 20.24
C ILE A 83 11.09 3.02 20.39
N PRO A 84 10.80 4.20 19.79
CA PRO A 84 11.64 5.38 20.00
C PRO A 84 11.68 5.85 21.46
N GLN A 85 10.58 5.71 22.24
CA GLN A 85 10.62 6.01 23.69
C GLN A 85 11.55 5.06 24.43
N ILE A 86 11.51 3.77 24.11
CA ILE A 86 12.38 2.76 24.72
C ILE A 86 13.86 3.07 24.40
N LEU A 87 14.15 3.42 23.15
CA LEU A 87 15.51 3.79 22.73
C LEU A 87 16.02 5.03 23.46
N LEU A 88 15.20 6.09 23.56
CA LEU A 88 15.54 7.31 24.31
C LEU A 88 15.80 7.05 25.81
N GLU A 89 15.00 6.19 26.45
CA GLU A 89 15.19 5.81 27.85
C GLU A 89 16.47 4.98 28.09
N ASN A 90 17.07 4.45 27.02
CA ASN A 90 18.33 3.72 27.03
C ASN A 90 19.48 4.50 26.37
N ASP A 91 19.44 5.82 26.47
CA ASP A 91 20.50 6.75 26.03
C ASP A 91 20.80 6.72 24.51
N VAL A 92 19.86 6.24 23.68
CA VAL A 92 19.95 6.37 22.21
C VAL A 92 19.30 7.69 21.81
N ASP A 93 20.10 8.65 21.32
CA ASP A 93 19.60 9.96 20.88
C ASP A 93 18.90 9.86 19.51
N ILE A 94 17.66 9.41 19.53
CA ILE A 94 16.84 9.22 18.33
C ILE A 94 15.70 10.25 18.26
N ARG A 95 15.54 10.90 17.11
CA ARG A 95 14.48 11.85 16.85
C ARG A 95 13.34 11.17 16.04
N MET A 96 12.11 11.25 16.55
CA MET A 96 10.95 10.78 15.82
C MET A 96 10.41 11.85 14.87
N ILE A 97 10.13 11.46 13.63
CA ILE A 97 9.37 12.23 12.65
C ILE A 97 8.10 11.44 12.35
N SER A 98 6.95 12.02 12.70
CA SER A 98 5.65 11.38 12.51
C SER A 98 4.86 12.07 11.42
N GLU A 99 4.32 11.28 10.49
CA GLU A 99 3.38 11.75 9.46
C GLU A 99 2.14 12.41 10.10
N TYR A 100 1.73 11.92 11.26
CA TYR A 100 0.54 12.42 11.97
C TYR A 100 0.77 13.75 12.67
N ASP A 101 1.96 13.96 13.25
CA ASP A 101 2.31 15.16 14.01
C ASP A 101 2.98 16.23 13.15
N ASN A 102 3.65 15.79 12.07
CA ASN A 102 4.46 16.63 11.20
C ASN A 102 4.00 16.54 9.73
N TRP A 103 2.72 16.38 9.52
CA TRP A 103 2.10 16.22 8.20
C TRP A 103 2.60 17.24 7.16
N ARG A 104 2.75 18.53 7.53
CA ARG A 104 3.26 19.55 6.62
C ARG A 104 4.75 19.37 6.28
N GLN A 105 5.52 18.71 7.14
CA GLN A 105 6.92 18.39 6.88
C GLN A 105 7.03 17.13 6.00
N TRP A 106 6.13 16.16 6.20
CA TRP A 106 6.04 14.99 5.36
C TRP A 106 5.45 15.29 3.98
N ASN A 107 4.51 16.20 3.90
CA ASN A 107 3.83 16.57 2.67
C ASN A 107 3.65 18.09 2.58
N PRO A 108 4.75 18.87 2.49
CA PRO A 108 4.69 20.34 2.43
C PRO A 108 4.01 20.85 1.14
N PHE A 109 3.71 19.97 0.20
CA PHE A 109 3.16 20.26 -1.12
C PHE A 109 1.74 19.74 -1.30
N GLU A 110 0.96 19.64 -0.23
CA GLU A 110 -0.43 19.23 -0.30
C GLU A 110 -1.17 19.99 -1.43
N GLY A 111 -1.84 19.23 -2.32
CA GLY A 111 -2.52 19.78 -3.48
C GLY A 111 -1.64 20.10 -4.70
N ARG A 112 -0.33 19.75 -4.67
CA ARG A 112 0.63 20.00 -5.75
C ARG A 112 1.42 18.77 -6.15
N LEU A 113 0.78 17.61 -6.23
CA LEU A 113 1.43 16.34 -6.58
C LEU A 113 2.17 16.36 -7.93
N ASP A 114 1.75 17.24 -8.84
CA ASP A 114 2.36 17.47 -10.16
C ASP A 114 3.64 18.33 -10.11
N GLN A 115 3.91 19.01 -8.99
CA GLN A 115 5.03 19.93 -8.83
C GLN A 115 6.14 19.41 -7.90
N LEU A 116 6.05 18.14 -7.44
CA LEU A 116 7.06 17.54 -6.59
C LEU A 116 8.29 17.16 -7.44
N ASP A 117 9.29 17.99 -7.41
CA ASP A 117 10.58 17.78 -8.07
C ASP A 117 11.52 16.80 -7.31
N GLY A 118 11.04 16.27 -6.19
CA GLY A 118 11.77 15.34 -5.35
C GLY A 118 12.61 15.96 -4.24
N ALA A 119 12.58 17.28 -4.09
CA ALA A 119 13.35 17.95 -3.03
C ALA A 119 12.91 17.56 -1.63
N PHE A 120 11.61 17.23 -1.45
CA PHE A 120 11.09 16.76 -0.17
C PHE A 120 11.65 15.40 0.21
N GLU A 121 11.67 14.46 -0.72
CA GLU A 121 12.19 13.11 -0.50
C GLU A 121 13.68 13.12 -0.24
N GLU A 122 14.42 13.98 -0.94
CA GLU A 122 15.86 14.19 -0.68
C GLU A 122 16.08 14.75 0.72
N TRP A 123 15.27 15.74 1.11
CA TRP A 123 15.33 16.29 2.46
C TRP A 123 15.03 15.23 3.52
N MET A 124 13.94 14.45 3.37
CA MET A 124 13.56 13.41 4.32
C MET A 124 14.66 12.37 4.50
N ALA A 125 15.23 11.89 3.40
CA ALA A 125 16.28 10.86 3.45
C ALA A 125 17.63 11.43 3.95
N GLY A 126 17.90 12.74 3.73
CA GLY A 126 19.13 13.43 4.11
C GLY A 126 19.14 14.02 5.52
N ILE A 127 18.09 13.81 6.33
CA ILE A 127 18.07 14.32 7.72
C ILE A 127 19.19 13.66 8.53
N GLU A 128 20.09 14.46 9.11
CA GLU A 128 21.20 13.98 9.91
C GLU A 128 20.78 13.41 11.28
N GLY A 129 21.62 12.54 11.84
CA GLY A 129 21.42 11.90 13.14
C GLY A 129 20.56 10.63 13.06
N ASP A 130 20.22 10.09 14.21
CA ASP A 130 19.38 8.91 14.32
C ASP A 130 17.90 9.32 14.23
N ILE A 131 17.20 8.77 13.25
CA ILE A 131 15.80 9.17 12.93
C ILE A 131 14.91 7.96 12.94
N TYR A 132 13.77 8.09 13.60
CA TYR A 132 12.64 7.15 13.53
C TYR A 132 11.48 7.78 12.74
N TYR A 133 11.16 7.18 11.60
CA TYR A 133 10.07 7.60 10.73
C TYR A 133 8.79 6.83 11.06
N ASN A 134 7.74 7.55 11.47
CA ASN A 134 6.44 7.00 11.82
C ASN A 134 5.36 7.49 10.85
N GLY A 135 4.99 6.65 9.89
CA GLY A 135 3.97 6.97 8.89
C GLY A 135 3.83 5.87 7.84
N TYR A 136 2.91 6.07 6.91
CA TYR A 136 2.69 5.14 5.81
C TYR A 136 3.49 5.48 4.55
N SER A 137 3.94 6.73 4.41
CA SER A 137 4.68 7.21 3.23
C SER A 137 3.95 6.92 1.91
N ILE A 138 2.62 7.08 1.88
CA ILE A 138 1.78 6.77 0.73
C ILE A 138 1.97 7.84 -0.34
N THR A 139 3.01 7.70 -1.16
CA THR A 139 3.29 8.59 -2.28
C THR A 139 3.95 7.87 -3.45
N TYR A 140 3.68 8.34 -4.67
CA TYR A 140 4.34 7.84 -5.88
C TYR A 140 5.78 8.34 -6.03
N ASN A 141 6.15 9.41 -5.33
CA ASN A 141 7.44 10.09 -5.54
C ASN A 141 8.66 9.20 -5.27
N TYR A 142 8.66 8.48 -4.15
CA TYR A 142 9.75 7.54 -3.85
C TYR A 142 9.81 6.42 -4.89
N PHE A 143 8.65 5.86 -5.24
CA PHE A 143 8.55 4.83 -6.24
C PHE A 143 9.14 5.28 -7.58
N LYS A 144 8.72 6.44 -8.10
CA LYS A 144 9.17 6.97 -9.38
C LYS A 144 10.70 7.12 -9.47
N LYS A 145 11.36 7.54 -8.38
CA LYS A 145 12.81 7.73 -8.36
C LYS A 145 13.61 6.44 -8.38
N ILE A 146 13.08 5.38 -7.80
CA ILE A 146 13.71 4.06 -7.71
C ILE A 146 12.88 2.97 -8.40
N GLU A 147 12.06 3.34 -9.37
CA GLU A 147 11.06 2.48 -10.01
C GLU A 147 11.64 1.15 -10.49
N SER A 148 12.79 1.18 -11.16
CA SER A 148 13.42 -0.03 -11.69
C SER A 148 13.81 -1.02 -10.58
N VAL A 149 14.28 -0.51 -9.45
CA VAL A 149 14.63 -1.32 -8.27
C VAL A 149 13.36 -1.93 -7.68
N ILE A 150 12.38 -1.09 -7.35
CA ILE A 150 11.14 -1.54 -6.70
C ILE A 150 10.35 -2.52 -7.56
N ARG A 151 10.29 -2.29 -8.88
CA ARG A 151 9.65 -3.24 -9.80
C ARG A 151 10.38 -4.58 -9.93
N SER A 152 11.68 -4.64 -9.64
CA SER A 152 12.43 -5.89 -9.58
C SER A 152 12.31 -6.60 -8.24
N GLU A 153 11.93 -5.89 -7.20
CA GLU A 153 11.76 -6.41 -5.84
C GLU A 153 10.30 -6.84 -5.57
N PHE A 154 9.29 -6.10 -6.06
CA PHE A 154 7.87 -6.47 -5.91
C PHE A 154 7.41 -7.43 -7.02
N LEU A 155 8.01 -8.62 -7.07
CA LEU A 155 7.60 -9.68 -7.99
C LEU A 155 6.61 -10.61 -7.29
N PHE A 156 5.35 -10.55 -7.73
CA PHE A 156 4.32 -11.45 -7.20
C PHE A 156 4.64 -12.91 -7.53
N PRO A 157 4.28 -13.84 -6.62
CA PRO A 157 4.34 -15.27 -6.92
C PRO A 157 3.45 -15.64 -8.12
N GLU A 158 3.76 -16.76 -8.76
CA GLU A 158 2.92 -17.30 -9.82
C GLU A 158 1.53 -17.68 -9.29
N ILE A 159 0.50 -17.31 -10.02
CA ILE A 159 -0.89 -17.76 -9.75
C ILE A 159 -0.99 -19.25 -10.10
N THR A 160 -1.23 -20.08 -9.10
CA THR A 160 -1.26 -21.55 -9.28
C THR A 160 -2.66 -22.13 -9.24
N ASP A 161 -3.62 -21.45 -8.61
CA ASP A 161 -5.00 -21.91 -8.55
C ASP A 161 -5.79 -21.60 -9.82
N GLU A 162 -6.72 -22.49 -10.19
CA GLU A 162 -7.44 -22.45 -11.46
C GLU A 162 -8.32 -21.20 -11.56
N LYS A 163 -9.04 -20.84 -10.49
CA LYS A 163 -9.96 -19.69 -10.48
C LYS A 163 -9.24 -18.37 -10.81
N ASN A 164 -8.10 -18.11 -10.18
CA ASN A 164 -7.35 -16.89 -10.45
C ASN A 164 -6.63 -16.92 -11.80
N ARG A 165 -6.26 -18.10 -12.32
CA ARG A 165 -5.77 -18.22 -13.71
C ARG A 165 -6.87 -17.90 -14.73
N GLU A 166 -8.11 -18.29 -14.47
CA GLU A 166 -9.24 -17.93 -15.32
C GLU A 166 -9.49 -16.42 -15.29
N TYR A 167 -9.50 -15.78 -14.11
CA TYR A 167 -9.58 -14.33 -14.00
C TYR A 167 -8.45 -13.63 -14.75
N LEU A 168 -7.20 -14.06 -14.55
CA LEU A 168 -6.05 -13.47 -15.22
C LEU A 168 -6.16 -13.56 -16.74
N LYS A 169 -6.54 -14.73 -17.25
CA LYS A 169 -6.76 -14.94 -18.69
C LYS A 169 -7.85 -14.00 -19.23
N GLU A 170 -8.97 -13.90 -18.53
CA GLU A 170 -10.07 -13.03 -18.97
C GLU A 170 -9.66 -11.54 -18.92
N ILE A 171 -8.90 -11.13 -17.90
CA ILE A 171 -8.31 -9.79 -17.79
C ILE A 171 -7.43 -9.49 -19.01
N GLU A 172 -6.59 -10.44 -19.42
CA GLU A 172 -5.66 -10.27 -20.55
C GLU A 172 -6.35 -10.31 -21.91
N ASP A 173 -7.44 -11.07 -22.05
CA ASP A 173 -8.18 -11.26 -23.29
C ASP A 173 -9.23 -10.16 -23.59
N THR A 174 -9.52 -9.26 -22.63
CA THR A 174 -10.57 -8.24 -22.75
C THR A 174 -10.07 -6.81 -22.62
N GLU A 175 -10.95 -5.84 -22.88
CA GLU A 175 -10.76 -4.45 -22.47
C GLU A 175 -11.04 -4.31 -20.97
N SER A 176 -10.18 -4.93 -20.17
CA SER A 176 -10.36 -5.05 -18.73
C SER A 176 -10.24 -3.71 -18.01
N CYS A 177 -11.12 -3.50 -17.03
CA CYS A 177 -11.09 -2.38 -16.12
C CYS A 177 -11.25 -2.89 -14.69
N SER A 178 -10.28 -2.68 -13.81
CA SER A 178 -10.44 -2.96 -12.39
C SER A 178 -11.17 -1.83 -11.68
N MET A 179 -12.04 -2.17 -10.73
CA MET A 179 -12.61 -1.25 -9.76
C MET A 179 -12.46 -1.86 -8.37
N HIS A 180 -11.86 -1.12 -7.44
CA HIS A 180 -11.69 -1.58 -6.07
C HIS A 180 -12.55 -0.77 -5.12
N ILE A 181 -13.37 -1.48 -4.36
CA ILE A 181 -14.30 -0.92 -3.36
C ILE A 181 -13.90 -1.44 -1.98
N ARG A 182 -13.35 -0.54 -1.16
CA ARG A 182 -13.00 -0.84 0.24
C ARG A 182 -14.14 -0.46 1.15
N ARG A 183 -14.62 -1.43 1.93
CA ARG A 183 -15.72 -1.24 2.87
C ARG A 183 -15.31 -1.64 4.29
N GLY A 184 -15.21 -2.90 4.61
CA GLY A 184 -14.78 -3.47 5.89
C GLY A 184 -14.59 -2.46 7.02
N ASP A 185 -13.37 -2.31 7.47
CA ASP A 185 -12.96 -1.33 8.49
C ASP A 185 -13.21 0.14 8.11
N PHE A 186 -13.25 0.46 6.79
CA PHE A 186 -13.50 1.83 6.32
C PHE A 186 -14.91 2.33 6.64
N VAL A 187 -15.90 1.43 6.71
CA VAL A 187 -17.28 1.80 7.11
C VAL A 187 -17.28 2.25 8.58
N GLU A 188 -16.65 1.49 9.45
CA GLU A 188 -16.58 1.81 10.89
C GLU A 188 -15.78 3.09 11.16
N MET A 189 -14.74 3.35 10.35
CA MET A 189 -13.89 4.55 10.45
C MET A 189 -14.49 5.79 9.76
N GLY A 190 -15.59 5.63 9.00
CA GLY A 190 -16.18 6.73 8.23
C GLY A 190 -15.36 7.11 6.99
N PHE A 191 -14.55 6.21 6.46
CA PHE A 191 -13.71 6.41 5.28
C PHE A 191 -14.26 5.75 4.01
N ALA A 192 -15.32 4.93 4.12
CA ALA A 192 -15.95 4.34 2.94
C ALA A 192 -16.46 5.46 2.03
N ALA A 193 -16.14 5.36 0.73
CA ALA A 193 -16.65 6.31 -0.25
C ALA A 193 -18.13 5.99 -0.56
N ASP A 194 -18.90 7.03 -0.89
CA ASP A 194 -20.30 6.89 -1.28
C ASP A 194 -20.42 6.16 -2.63
N ASP A 195 -21.51 5.42 -2.82
CA ASP A 195 -21.74 4.59 -3.99
C ASP A 195 -21.77 5.42 -5.29
N GLU A 196 -22.33 6.63 -5.23
CA GLU A 196 -22.39 7.57 -6.36
C GLU A 196 -21.02 8.04 -6.84
N VAL A 197 -20.01 8.03 -5.97
CA VAL A 197 -18.61 8.35 -6.34
C VAL A 197 -18.09 7.29 -7.31
N TYR A 198 -18.32 6.01 -7.01
CA TYR A 198 -17.93 4.90 -7.90
C TYR A 198 -18.71 4.96 -9.23
N ALA A 199 -20.01 5.26 -9.19
CA ALA A 199 -20.82 5.46 -10.38
C ALA A 199 -20.26 6.57 -11.28
N SER A 200 -19.85 7.69 -10.71
CA SER A 200 -19.25 8.83 -11.43
C SER A 200 -17.91 8.46 -12.10
N PHE A 201 -17.05 7.71 -11.41
CA PHE A 201 -15.79 7.25 -11.98
C PHE A 201 -16.03 6.25 -13.11
N LEU A 202 -16.99 5.35 -12.94
CA LEU A 202 -17.38 4.38 -13.98
C LEU A 202 -17.92 5.09 -15.22
N ASP A 203 -18.79 6.10 -15.05
CA ASP A 203 -19.26 6.92 -16.17
C ASP A 203 -18.09 7.59 -16.90
N THR A 204 -17.16 8.17 -16.17
CA THR A 204 -15.98 8.80 -16.75
C THR A 204 -15.12 7.79 -17.54
N MET A 205 -14.98 6.58 -17.03
CA MET A 205 -14.29 5.49 -17.71
C MET A 205 -15.03 5.09 -18.99
N MET A 206 -16.34 4.89 -18.91
CA MET A 206 -17.16 4.45 -20.04
C MET A 206 -17.31 5.51 -21.15
N ILE A 207 -17.21 6.80 -20.83
CA ILE A 207 -17.14 7.86 -21.85
C ILE A 207 -15.89 7.67 -22.72
N ARG A 208 -14.79 7.23 -22.13
CA ARG A 208 -13.49 7.06 -22.81
C ARG A 208 -13.36 5.69 -23.47
N ASN A 209 -13.93 4.66 -22.86
CA ASN A 209 -13.93 3.29 -23.35
C ASN A 209 -15.26 2.60 -23.02
N LYS A 210 -16.13 2.44 -24.03
CA LYS A 210 -17.50 1.91 -23.85
C LYS A 210 -17.55 0.39 -23.68
N ASN A 211 -16.53 -0.32 -24.15
CA ASN A 211 -16.57 -1.79 -24.26
C ASN A 211 -15.73 -2.46 -23.17
N ILE A 212 -15.67 -1.87 -21.97
CA ILE A 212 -14.92 -2.44 -20.86
C ILE A 212 -15.61 -3.70 -20.31
N THR A 213 -14.79 -4.69 -19.94
CA THR A 213 -15.18 -5.73 -18.98
C THR A 213 -14.74 -5.27 -17.61
N LEU A 214 -15.68 -5.02 -16.71
CA LEU A 214 -15.41 -4.52 -15.36
C LEU A 214 -15.11 -5.70 -14.43
N PHE A 215 -13.92 -5.68 -13.82
CA PHE A 215 -13.52 -6.60 -12.74
C PHE A 215 -13.65 -5.87 -11.41
N LEU A 216 -14.59 -6.29 -10.59
CA LEU A 216 -14.86 -5.69 -9.29
C LEU A 216 -14.14 -6.46 -8.20
N PHE A 217 -13.35 -5.73 -7.41
CA PHE A 217 -12.63 -6.21 -6.23
C PHE A 217 -13.17 -5.51 -4.99
N SER A 218 -13.53 -6.27 -3.98
CA SER A 218 -14.04 -5.70 -2.72
C SER A 218 -13.86 -6.69 -1.58
N ASP A 219 -13.74 -6.17 -0.36
CA ASP A 219 -13.84 -6.94 0.87
C ASP A 219 -15.31 -7.17 1.30
N ASP A 220 -16.28 -6.62 0.54
CA ASP A 220 -17.72 -6.79 0.76
C ASP A 220 -18.48 -6.94 -0.58
N ILE A 221 -18.25 -8.06 -1.27
CA ILE A 221 -18.92 -8.38 -2.54
C ILE A 221 -20.46 -8.44 -2.39
N PRO A 222 -21.03 -9.02 -1.31
CA PRO A 222 -22.49 -9.01 -1.14
C PRO A 222 -23.10 -7.61 -1.17
N TYR A 223 -22.49 -6.64 -0.47
CA TYR A 223 -22.92 -5.24 -0.52
C TYR A 223 -22.87 -4.67 -1.94
N CYS A 224 -21.78 -4.91 -2.67
CA CYS A 224 -21.65 -4.43 -4.04
C CYS A 224 -22.71 -5.03 -4.98
N MET A 225 -23.12 -6.28 -4.72
CA MET A 225 -24.19 -6.94 -5.49
C MET A 225 -25.58 -6.33 -5.18
N GLU A 226 -25.83 -5.97 -3.93
CA GLU A 226 -27.08 -5.35 -3.50
C GLU A 226 -27.22 -3.90 -4.04
N HIS A 227 -26.10 -3.16 -4.04
CA HIS A 227 -26.05 -1.74 -4.44
C HIS A 227 -25.58 -1.51 -5.88
N LYS A 228 -25.80 -2.49 -6.75
CA LYS A 228 -25.34 -2.43 -8.15
C LYS A 228 -25.78 -1.19 -8.91
N LYS A 229 -27.01 -0.72 -8.68
CA LYS A 229 -27.57 0.44 -9.41
C LYS A 229 -26.97 1.74 -8.93
N GLU A 230 -26.83 1.89 -7.63
CA GLU A 230 -26.27 3.06 -6.97
C GLU A 230 -24.81 3.25 -7.40
N MET A 231 -24.06 2.17 -7.50
CA MET A 231 -22.67 2.14 -7.96
C MET A 231 -22.52 2.15 -9.50
N GLY A 232 -23.63 2.09 -10.25
CA GLY A 232 -23.61 2.06 -11.71
C GLY A 232 -23.11 0.75 -12.32
N LEU A 233 -23.02 -0.34 -11.55
CA LEU A 233 -22.50 -1.64 -11.99
C LEU A 233 -23.44 -2.38 -12.98
N ASP A 234 -24.61 -1.85 -13.26
CA ASP A 234 -25.54 -2.32 -14.28
C ASP A 234 -25.30 -1.70 -15.67
N ARG A 235 -24.34 -0.79 -15.80
CA ARG A 235 -24.05 -0.06 -17.05
C ARG A 235 -23.07 -0.79 -17.98
N PRO A 236 -21.95 -1.40 -17.49
CA PRO A 236 -21.09 -2.21 -18.35
C PRO A 236 -21.81 -3.47 -18.84
N GLU A 237 -21.51 -3.91 -20.07
CA GLU A 237 -22.08 -5.15 -20.62
C GLU A 237 -21.69 -6.38 -19.78
N LYS A 238 -20.51 -6.36 -19.20
CA LYS A 238 -19.98 -7.45 -18.35
C LYS A 238 -19.33 -6.92 -17.09
N VAL A 239 -19.75 -7.48 -15.95
CA VAL A 239 -19.14 -7.27 -14.63
C VAL A 239 -18.76 -8.63 -14.06
N VAL A 240 -17.49 -8.78 -13.70
CA VAL A 240 -16.91 -9.95 -13.05
C VAL A 240 -16.62 -9.60 -11.61
N PHE A 241 -17.28 -10.24 -10.66
CA PHE A 241 -16.98 -10.10 -9.24
C PHE A 241 -15.84 -11.05 -8.90
N VAL A 242 -14.68 -10.50 -8.52
CA VAL A 242 -13.52 -11.30 -8.15
C VAL A 242 -13.65 -11.72 -6.69
N GLU A 243 -13.65 -13.02 -6.45
CA GLU A 243 -13.89 -13.61 -5.14
C GLU A 243 -12.88 -14.72 -4.80
N GLY A 244 -12.69 -14.97 -3.50
CA GLY A 244 -11.94 -16.11 -3.00
C GLY A 244 -10.48 -15.80 -2.62
N ASN A 245 -10.07 -14.55 -2.66
CA ASN A 245 -8.70 -14.12 -2.37
C ASN A 245 -8.52 -13.46 -0.99
N GLY A 246 -9.42 -13.75 -0.03
CA GLY A 246 -9.29 -13.20 1.32
C GLY A 246 -8.07 -13.72 2.10
N GLY A 247 -7.76 -13.05 3.21
CA GLY A 247 -6.67 -13.42 4.10
C GLY A 247 -5.31 -13.41 3.39
N GLU A 248 -4.50 -14.44 3.60
CA GLU A 248 -3.16 -14.58 3.00
C GLU A 248 -3.15 -14.56 1.47
N GLY A 249 -4.30 -14.79 0.84
CA GLY A 249 -4.49 -14.75 -0.61
C GLY A 249 -4.73 -13.34 -1.18
N ALA A 250 -4.93 -12.33 -0.35
CA ALA A 250 -5.33 -10.98 -0.79
C ALA A 250 -4.34 -10.33 -1.80
N TRP A 251 -3.07 -10.69 -1.77
CA TRP A 251 -2.08 -10.24 -2.75
C TRP A 251 -2.47 -10.58 -4.21
N LYS A 252 -3.26 -11.64 -4.41
CA LYS A 252 -3.74 -12.03 -5.75
C LYS A 252 -4.67 -10.98 -6.35
N ASP A 253 -5.53 -10.36 -5.52
CA ASP A 253 -6.38 -9.26 -5.97
C ASP A 253 -5.53 -8.06 -6.42
N MET A 254 -4.49 -7.71 -5.64
CA MET A 254 -3.55 -6.66 -6.03
C MET A 254 -2.85 -6.98 -7.36
N TYR A 255 -2.41 -8.21 -7.53
CA TYR A 255 -1.80 -8.67 -8.77
C TYR A 255 -2.78 -8.58 -9.94
N LEU A 256 -3.99 -9.16 -9.81
CA LEU A 256 -5.02 -9.15 -10.87
C LEU A 256 -5.41 -7.72 -11.25
N MET A 257 -5.62 -6.83 -10.27
CA MET A 257 -5.88 -5.41 -10.54
C MET A 257 -4.74 -4.78 -11.34
N SER A 258 -3.48 -5.05 -10.98
CA SER A 258 -2.31 -4.50 -11.67
C SER A 258 -2.16 -5.01 -13.12
N ARG A 259 -2.88 -6.08 -13.50
CA ARG A 259 -2.90 -6.65 -14.85
C ARG A 259 -4.02 -6.09 -15.73
N CYS A 260 -5.04 -5.47 -15.14
CA CYS A 260 -6.11 -4.85 -15.91
C CYS A 260 -5.58 -3.71 -16.78
N LYS A 261 -6.14 -3.57 -18.00
CA LYS A 261 -5.76 -2.47 -18.92
C LYS A 261 -6.11 -1.11 -18.34
N ASN A 262 -7.29 -0.98 -17.78
CA ASN A 262 -7.81 0.25 -17.20
C ASN A 262 -8.07 0.06 -15.71
N MET A 263 -8.06 1.14 -14.93
CA MET A 263 -8.26 1.07 -13.49
C MET A 263 -9.11 2.23 -12.96
N ILE A 264 -10.04 1.90 -12.09
CA ILE A 264 -10.73 2.85 -11.21
C ILE A 264 -10.19 2.58 -9.79
N VAL A 265 -9.33 3.48 -9.35
CA VAL A 265 -8.64 3.38 -8.06
C VAL A 265 -9.55 3.97 -6.99
N GLY A 266 -9.84 3.19 -5.94
CA GLY A 266 -10.55 3.68 -4.77
C GLY A 266 -9.65 4.51 -3.83
N ASN A 267 -10.18 4.86 -2.66
CA ASN A 267 -9.45 5.62 -1.63
C ASN A 267 -8.54 4.74 -0.74
N SER A 268 -8.24 3.53 -1.17
CA SER A 268 -7.42 2.55 -0.45
C SER A 268 -5.98 2.52 -0.98
N SER A 269 -4.99 2.47 -0.06
CA SER A 269 -3.58 2.23 -0.41
C SER A 269 -3.40 0.96 -1.23
N PHE A 270 -4.25 -0.04 -1.06
CA PHE A 270 -4.21 -1.32 -1.76
C PHE A 270 -4.43 -1.15 -3.28
N SER A 271 -5.50 -0.46 -3.68
CA SER A 271 -5.74 -0.16 -5.10
C SER A 271 -4.76 0.86 -5.65
N TYR A 272 -4.30 1.79 -4.82
CA TYR A 272 -3.29 2.76 -5.25
C TYR A 272 -1.95 2.08 -5.55
N MET A 273 -1.48 1.16 -4.70
CA MET A 273 -0.27 0.37 -4.98
C MET A 273 -0.44 -0.49 -6.24
N SER A 274 -1.62 -1.10 -6.44
CA SER A 274 -1.91 -1.84 -7.68
C SER A 274 -1.76 -0.97 -8.92
N SER A 275 -2.21 0.29 -8.86
CA SER A 275 -2.09 1.23 -9.98
C SER A 275 -0.64 1.64 -10.25
N ILE A 276 0.16 1.78 -9.20
CA ILE A 276 1.61 2.04 -9.33
C ILE A 276 2.32 0.86 -10.00
N LEU A 277 1.92 -0.37 -9.70
CA LEU A 277 2.51 -1.59 -10.27
C LEU A 277 1.99 -1.90 -11.68
N ASN A 278 0.89 -1.28 -12.09
CA ASN A 278 0.33 -1.45 -13.44
C ASN A 278 1.35 -1.04 -14.51
N ARG A 279 1.43 -1.77 -15.61
CA ARG A 279 2.36 -1.54 -16.73
C ARG A 279 1.65 -1.36 -18.06
N THR A 280 0.33 -1.19 -18.02
CA THR A 280 -0.46 -0.95 -19.24
C THR A 280 -0.47 0.52 -19.59
N ASP A 281 -0.79 0.84 -20.84
CA ASP A 281 -0.97 2.23 -21.33
C ASP A 281 -2.42 2.69 -21.17
N GLY A 282 -3.21 1.95 -20.37
CA GLY A 282 -4.64 2.20 -20.19
C GLY A 282 -4.94 3.44 -19.34
N ILE A 283 -6.23 3.65 -19.15
CA ILE A 283 -6.73 4.79 -18.39
C ILE A 283 -6.78 4.44 -16.90
N ILE A 284 -6.17 5.27 -16.08
CA ILE A 284 -6.27 5.19 -14.62
C ILE A 284 -7.07 6.39 -14.14
N ILE A 285 -8.20 6.13 -13.46
CA ILE A 285 -9.02 7.14 -12.79
C ILE A 285 -8.82 6.94 -11.29
N SER A 286 -8.40 8.01 -10.62
CA SER A 286 -8.21 8.03 -9.17
C SER A 286 -8.90 9.24 -8.58
N PRO A 287 -9.52 9.16 -7.38
CA PRO A 287 -9.90 10.34 -6.66
C PRO A 287 -8.65 11.22 -6.47
N VAL A 288 -8.77 12.49 -6.77
CA VAL A 288 -7.71 13.46 -6.45
C VAL A 288 -7.63 13.53 -4.93
N ARG A 289 -6.51 13.08 -4.38
CA ARG A 289 -6.17 13.31 -2.97
C ARG A 289 -5.39 14.59 -2.84
#